data_c568eb07ba21d8453a600dbe5d6cfce8
#
_entry.id   c568eb07ba21d8453a600dbe5d6cfce8
#
_cell.length_a   1.000
_cell.length_b   1.000
_cell.length_c   1.000
_cell.angle_alpha   90.00
_cell.angle_beta   90.00
_cell.angle_gamma   90.00
#
_symmetry.space_group_name_H-M   'P 1'
#
loop_
_entity.id
_entity.type
_entity.pdbx_description
1 polymer ?
#
loop_
_entity_poly.entity_id
_entity_poly.type
_entity_poly.pdbx_seq_one_letter_code
_entity_poly.pdbx_strand_id
1 'polypeptide(L)'
;MDTSQLKNMVRVGIVSSVNGPACTARVTFPDKDNMVSAELPVLQLGSYGTKGYCVPEVNTKVVCLFLPNPSGNGMNAGFIIGAYYSGDKPPAESDASVRSVRFPDGSLIQYDDGTITISAAKKIVLKAPVININ
;
A
#
# COMPACT_ATOMS: atom_id res chain seq x y z
N MET A 1 -0.56 6.07 -28.86
CA MET A 1 0.34 6.20 -27.70
C MET A 1 1.71 5.74 -28.11
N ASP A 2 2.74 6.53 -27.88
CA ASP A 2 4.09 6.15 -28.24
C ASP A 2 4.75 5.27 -27.15
N THR A 3 5.94 4.75 -27.47
CA THR A 3 6.64 3.83 -26.56
C THR A 3 7.08 4.51 -25.27
N SER A 4 7.41 5.80 -25.29
CA SER A 4 7.84 6.51 -24.09
C SER A 4 6.69 6.71 -23.11
N GLN A 5 5.48 6.92 -23.59
CA GLN A 5 4.29 6.99 -22.74
C GLN A 5 3.99 5.63 -22.08
N LEU A 6 4.12 4.53 -22.85
CA LEU A 6 3.93 3.20 -22.31
C LEU A 6 4.93 2.89 -21.19
N LYS A 7 6.20 3.27 -21.37
CA LYS A 7 7.26 3.06 -20.38
C LYS A 7 7.01 3.83 -19.09
N ASN A 8 6.30 4.95 -19.16
CA ASN A 8 6.05 5.80 -18.01
C ASN A 8 4.70 5.58 -17.34
N MET A 9 3.87 4.68 -17.87
CA MET A 9 2.56 4.40 -17.30
C MET A 9 2.65 3.61 -16.00
N VAL A 10 3.61 2.69 -15.90
CA VAL A 10 3.82 1.89 -14.69
C VAL A 10 5.22 2.20 -14.18
N ARG A 11 5.31 2.62 -12.94
CA ARG A 11 6.57 2.97 -12.31
C ARG A 11 6.64 2.44 -10.90
N VAL A 12 7.85 2.12 -10.46
CA VAL A 12 8.12 1.77 -9.07
C VAL A 12 8.89 2.91 -8.40
N GLY A 13 8.61 3.12 -7.14
CA GLY A 13 9.27 4.18 -6.38
C GLY A 13 9.16 3.95 -4.88
N ILE A 14 9.57 4.95 -4.13
CA ILE A 14 9.66 4.89 -2.66
C ILE A 14 8.82 6.03 -2.10
N VAL A 15 7.93 5.72 -1.16
CA VAL A 15 7.10 6.74 -0.49
C VAL A 15 8.00 7.70 0.27
N SER A 16 7.88 8.99 -0.04
CA SER A 16 8.67 10.04 0.61
C SER A 16 7.89 10.84 1.64
N SER A 17 6.58 10.99 1.45
CA SER A 17 5.70 11.67 2.40
C SER A 17 4.28 11.17 2.23
N VAL A 18 3.47 11.31 3.28
CA VAL A 18 2.08 10.85 3.29
C VAL A 18 1.16 11.96 3.78
N ASN A 19 -0.06 11.95 3.27
CA ASN A 19 -1.12 12.85 3.69
C ASN A 19 -2.31 11.99 4.15
N GLY A 20 -2.39 11.77 5.45
CA GLY A 20 -3.41 10.90 6.04
C GLY A 20 -4.85 11.33 5.73
N PRO A 21 -5.21 12.60 5.97
CA PRO A 21 -6.57 13.05 5.70
C PRO A 21 -7.03 12.89 4.25
N ALA A 22 -6.11 13.03 3.29
CA ALA A 22 -6.43 12.89 1.88
C ALA A 22 -6.25 11.45 1.35
N CYS A 23 -5.64 10.57 2.13
CA CYS A 23 -5.29 9.20 1.73
C CYS A 23 -4.42 9.19 0.47
N THR A 24 -3.41 10.08 0.46
CA THR A 24 -2.47 10.23 -0.65
C THR A 24 -1.04 10.12 -0.14
N ALA A 25 -0.11 9.94 -1.06
CA ALA A 25 1.32 9.94 -0.77
C ALA A 25 2.11 10.47 -1.95
N ARG A 26 3.30 11.01 -1.66
CA ARG A 26 4.27 11.38 -2.68
C ARG A 26 5.32 10.29 -2.79
N VAL A 27 5.78 10.05 -4.00
CA VAL A 27 6.70 8.95 -4.31
C VAL A 27 7.94 9.53 -4.99
N THR A 28 9.10 9.10 -4.53
CA THR A 28 10.38 9.42 -5.16
C THR A 28 10.72 8.30 -6.15
N PHE A 29 11.16 8.68 -7.35
CA PHE A 29 11.55 7.75 -8.40
C PHE A 29 13.06 7.78 -8.58
N PRO A 30 13.82 6.82 -8.01
CA PRO A 30 15.29 6.82 -8.12
C PRO A 30 15.80 6.71 -9.56
N ASP A 31 15.06 6.03 -10.43
CA ASP A 31 15.41 5.90 -11.85
C ASP A 31 15.17 7.18 -12.68
N LYS A 32 14.60 8.21 -12.06
CA LYS A 32 14.31 9.51 -12.67
C LYS A 32 14.97 10.64 -11.87
N ASP A 33 16.23 10.47 -11.51
CA ASP A 33 17.03 11.47 -10.77
C ASP A 33 16.38 11.87 -9.44
N ASN A 34 15.76 10.92 -8.76
CA ASN A 34 15.05 11.14 -7.49
C ASN A 34 13.93 12.18 -7.60
N MET A 35 13.29 12.28 -8.77
CA MET A 35 12.13 13.13 -8.95
C MET A 35 11.00 12.69 -8.04
N VAL A 36 10.33 13.66 -7.41
CA VAL A 36 9.22 13.39 -6.48
C VAL A 36 7.90 13.67 -7.20
N SER A 37 6.95 12.76 -7.07
CA SER A 37 5.63 12.92 -7.65
C SER A 37 4.80 13.99 -6.95
N ALA A 38 3.70 14.42 -7.59
CA ALA A 38 2.60 15.06 -6.88
C ALA A 38 1.98 14.07 -5.87
N GLU A 39 1.03 14.53 -5.07
CA GLU A 39 0.27 13.62 -4.22
C GLU A 39 -0.53 12.64 -5.07
N LEU A 40 -0.35 11.35 -4.85
CA LEU A 40 -1.03 10.28 -5.57
C LEU A 40 -2.03 9.60 -4.66
N PRO A 41 -3.29 9.44 -5.08
CA PRO A 41 -4.25 8.65 -4.31
C PRO A 41 -3.76 7.21 -4.13
N VAL A 42 -3.98 6.67 -2.93
CA VAL A 42 -3.65 5.27 -2.62
C VAL A 42 -4.91 4.44 -2.75
N LEU A 43 -4.85 3.35 -3.53
CA LEU A 43 -6.00 2.48 -3.70
C LEU A 43 -6.42 1.85 -2.38
N GLN A 44 -7.72 1.78 -2.16
CA GLN A 44 -8.32 1.21 -0.96
C GLN A 44 -9.32 0.13 -1.34
N LEU A 45 -9.71 -0.70 -0.35
CA LEU A 45 -10.69 -1.75 -0.59
C LEU A 45 -12.09 -1.20 -0.90
N GLY A 46 -12.41 -0.01 -0.40
CA GLY A 46 -13.65 0.67 -0.66
C GLY A 46 -13.54 2.13 -0.28
N SER A 47 -14.36 2.98 -0.90
CA SER A 47 -14.25 4.43 -0.72
C SER A 47 -15.59 5.17 -0.70
N TYR A 48 -16.71 4.45 -0.65
CA TYR A 48 -18.04 5.08 -0.61
C TYR A 48 -18.75 4.73 0.69
N GLY A 49 -19.63 3.75 0.69
CA GLY A 49 -20.32 3.29 1.90
C GLY A 49 -19.40 2.48 2.80
N THR A 50 -18.75 1.47 2.21
CA THR A 50 -17.67 0.74 2.86
C THR A 50 -16.37 1.47 2.58
N LYS A 51 -15.66 1.83 3.63
CA LYS A 51 -14.43 2.63 3.51
C LYS A 51 -13.25 1.86 4.07
N GLY A 52 -12.29 1.53 3.21
CA GLY A 52 -11.00 1.03 3.64
C GLY A 52 -10.03 2.18 3.90
N TYR A 53 -9.08 1.98 4.77
CA TYR A 53 -8.05 2.99 5.03
C TYR A 53 -6.74 2.31 5.39
N CYS A 54 -5.76 2.46 4.50
CA CYS A 54 -4.40 2.06 4.76
C CYS A 54 -3.48 2.91 3.88
N VAL A 55 -2.72 3.80 4.50
CA VAL A 55 -1.75 4.65 3.80
C VAL A 55 -0.38 4.02 4.02
N PRO A 56 0.43 3.83 2.95
CA PRO A 56 1.75 3.23 3.11
C PRO A 56 2.66 4.12 3.96
N GLU A 57 3.56 3.48 4.68
CA GLU A 57 4.54 4.18 5.48
C GLU A 57 5.61 4.80 4.60
N VAL A 58 6.24 5.87 5.08
CA VAL A 58 7.42 6.45 4.42
C VAL A 58 8.48 5.36 4.28
N ASN A 59 9.16 5.32 3.15
CA ASN A 59 10.14 4.33 2.73
C ASN A 59 9.55 3.01 2.20
N THR A 60 8.23 2.88 2.12
CA THR A 60 7.60 1.73 1.46
C THR A 60 7.87 1.77 -0.03
N LYS A 61 8.24 0.63 -0.61
CA LYS A 61 8.38 0.49 -2.07
C LYS A 61 7.02 0.19 -2.67
N VAL A 62 6.64 0.98 -3.65
CA VAL A 62 5.29 0.96 -4.23
C VAL A 62 5.34 0.91 -5.74
N VAL A 63 4.26 0.38 -6.31
CA VAL A 63 3.99 0.42 -7.75
C VAL A 63 2.95 1.49 -8.00
N CYS A 64 3.24 2.37 -8.95
CA CYS A 64 2.37 3.47 -9.35
C CYS A 64 1.89 3.27 -10.78
N LEU A 65 0.63 3.61 -11.02
CA LEU A 65 0.04 3.65 -12.34
C LEU A 65 -0.27 5.10 -12.71
N PHE A 66 0.27 5.57 -13.81
CA PHE A 66 0.05 6.93 -14.29
C PHE A 66 -0.83 6.94 -15.53
N LEU A 67 -1.69 7.93 -15.61
CA LEU A 67 -2.56 8.14 -16.77
C LEU A 67 -1.88 9.11 -17.73
N PRO A 68 -1.91 8.83 -19.05
CA PRO A 68 -1.36 9.77 -20.03
C PRO A 68 -2.11 11.10 -19.96
N ASN A 69 -1.34 12.18 -20.16
CA ASN A 69 -1.92 13.49 -20.33
C ASN A 69 -2.81 13.51 -21.59
N PRO A 70 -3.98 14.15 -21.56
CA PRO A 70 -4.82 14.26 -22.78
C PRO A 70 -4.11 14.85 -23.98
N SER A 71 -3.12 15.73 -23.76
CA SER A 71 -2.29 16.29 -24.86
C SER A 71 -1.30 15.28 -25.44
N GLY A 72 -1.13 14.12 -24.82
CA GLY A 72 -0.12 13.14 -25.20
C GLY A 72 1.26 13.43 -24.68
N ASN A 73 1.45 14.52 -23.96
CA ASN A 73 2.74 14.95 -23.42
C ASN A 73 2.79 14.77 -21.91
N GLY A 74 3.51 13.74 -21.44
CA GLY A 74 3.71 13.47 -20.02
C GLY A 74 2.51 12.83 -19.35
N MET A 75 2.57 12.76 -18.01
CA MET A 75 1.59 12.09 -17.16
C MET A 75 1.12 13.07 -16.09
N ASN A 76 -0.18 13.38 -16.04
CA ASN A 76 -0.76 14.35 -15.12
C ASN A 76 -1.29 13.74 -13.83
N ALA A 77 -1.80 12.52 -13.89
CA ALA A 77 -2.46 11.89 -12.78
C ALA A 77 -1.98 10.47 -12.64
N GLY A 78 -2.04 9.96 -11.41
CA GLY A 78 -1.63 8.59 -11.16
C GLY A 78 -2.17 8.11 -9.83
N PHE A 79 -1.90 6.84 -9.54
CA PHE A 79 -2.36 6.15 -8.34
C PHE A 79 -1.24 5.28 -7.81
N ILE A 80 -1.19 5.12 -6.49
CA ILE A 80 -0.39 4.06 -5.88
C ILE A 80 -1.27 2.82 -5.81
N ILE A 81 -0.89 1.76 -6.53
CA ILE A 81 -1.72 0.57 -6.63
C ILE A 81 -1.33 -0.52 -5.64
N GLY A 82 -0.16 -0.44 -5.04
CA GLY A 82 0.23 -1.39 -4.02
C GLY A 82 1.69 -1.28 -3.63
N ALA A 83 2.06 -2.05 -2.62
CA ALA A 83 3.42 -2.18 -2.14
C ALA A 83 4.00 -3.52 -2.58
N TYR A 84 5.33 -3.61 -2.60
CA TYR A 84 6.02 -4.87 -2.90
C TYR A 84 7.27 -4.98 -2.05
N TYR A 85 7.74 -6.21 -1.90
CA TYR A 85 8.99 -6.46 -1.17
C TYR A 85 10.20 -6.34 -2.08
N SER A 86 11.31 -5.83 -1.53
CA SER A 86 12.60 -5.82 -2.20
C SER A 86 13.57 -6.72 -1.42
N GLY A 87 14.72 -7.05 -2.02
CA GLY A 87 15.68 -7.94 -1.40
C GLY A 87 16.27 -7.44 -0.10
N ASP A 88 16.32 -6.12 0.10
CA ASP A 88 16.85 -5.50 1.33
C ASP A 88 15.79 -5.40 2.43
N LYS A 89 14.53 -5.57 2.13
CA LYS A 89 13.42 -5.56 3.09
C LYS A 89 12.47 -6.71 2.78
N PRO A 90 12.86 -7.95 3.13
CA PRO A 90 12.04 -9.13 2.83
C PRO A 90 10.82 -9.22 3.73
N PRO A 91 9.82 -10.05 3.37
CA PRO A 91 8.67 -10.31 4.23
C PRO A 91 9.10 -11.04 5.51
N ALA A 92 8.27 -10.92 6.55
CA ALA A 92 8.47 -11.64 7.80
C ALA A 92 8.17 -13.13 7.65
N GLU A 93 7.25 -13.48 6.75
CA GLU A 93 6.85 -14.86 6.52
C GLU A 93 7.63 -15.47 5.35
N SER A 94 7.88 -16.77 5.43
CA SER A 94 8.57 -17.51 4.36
C SER A 94 7.72 -18.65 3.77
N ASP A 95 6.65 -19.04 4.44
CA ASP A 95 5.76 -20.11 4.01
C ASP A 95 4.59 -19.52 3.24
N ALA A 96 4.43 -19.93 1.98
CA ALA A 96 3.40 -19.41 1.09
C ALA A 96 1.98 -19.77 1.53
N SER A 97 1.80 -20.77 2.40
CA SER A 97 0.49 -21.15 2.91
C SER A 97 -0.01 -20.26 4.05
N VAL A 98 0.86 -19.47 4.64
CA VAL A 98 0.50 -18.51 5.69
C VAL A 98 -0.12 -17.27 5.07
N ARG A 99 -1.18 -16.76 5.70
CA ARG A 99 -1.81 -15.49 5.34
C ARG A 99 -1.77 -14.58 6.55
N SER A 100 -1.19 -13.39 6.43
CA SER A 100 -1.02 -12.53 7.60
C SER A 100 -1.00 -11.05 7.25
N VAL A 101 -1.36 -10.23 8.24
CA VAL A 101 -1.08 -8.79 8.26
C VAL A 101 -0.30 -8.53 9.54
N ARG A 102 0.89 -7.96 9.40
CA ARG A 102 1.79 -7.71 10.52
C ARG A 102 2.07 -6.22 10.64
N PHE A 103 2.05 -5.71 11.87
CA PHE A 103 2.27 -4.30 12.16
C PHE A 103 3.68 -4.10 12.72
N PRO A 104 4.21 -2.84 12.71
CA PRO A 104 5.59 -2.59 13.12
C PRO A 104 5.94 -3.01 14.54
N ASP A 105 4.97 -3.00 15.47
CA ASP A 105 5.17 -3.39 16.86
C ASP A 105 5.08 -4.89 17.12
N GLY A 106 4.89 -5.69 16.06
CA GLY A 106 4.74 -7.13 16.16
C GLY A 106 3.30 -7.61 16.32
N SER A 107 2.34 -6.71 16.47
CA SER A 107 0.91 -7.08 16.42
C SER A 107 0.60 -7.71 15.09
N LEU A 108 -0.27 -8.74 15.07
CA LEU A 108 -0.56 -9.44 13.83
C LEU A 108 -1.95 -10.09 13.83
N ILE A 109 -2.44 -10.31 12.62
CA ILE A 109 -3.60 -11.14 12.32
C ILE A 109 -3.10 -12.19 11.34
N GLN A 110 -3.25 -13.47 11.66
CA GLN A 110 -2.65 -14.54 10.89
C GLN A 110 -3.58 -15.74 10.74
N TYR A 111 -3.56 -16.34 9.57
CA TYR A 111 -4.13 -17.65 9.30
C TYR A 111 -3.00 -18.62 8.98
N ASP A 112 -3.01 -19.77 9.64
CA ASP A 112 -2.02 -20.83 9.40
C ASP A 112 -2.66 -22.18 9.71
N ASP A 113 -2.87 -22.98 8.68
CA ASP A 113 -3.38 -24.38 8.81
C ASP A 113 -4.60 -24.51 9.75
N GLY A 114 -5.62 -23.69 9.48
CA GLY A 114 -6.87 -23.73 10.25
C GLY A 114 -6.84 -22.95 11.56
N THR A 115 -5.70 -22.39 11.92
CA THR A 115 -5.55 -21.56 13.11
C THR A 115 -5.58 -20.09 12.75
N ILE A 116 -6.46 -19.31 13.36
CA ILE A 116 -6.51 -17.87 13.23
C ILE A 116 -5.96 -17.27 14.53
N THR A 117 -4.92 -16.48 14.41
CA THR A 117 -4.28 -15.83 15.55
C THR A 117 -4.47 -14.32 15.44
N ILE A 118 -4.96 -13.70 16.50
CA ILE A 118 -5.00 -12.25 16.65
C ILE A 118 -4.15 -11.93 17.88
N SER A 119 -3.04 -11.22 17.65
CA SER A 119 -2.09 -10.90 18.72
C SER A 119 -1.82 -9.40 18.70
N ALA A 120 -2.05 -8.75 19.82
CA ALA A 120 -1.80 -7.30 19.96
C ALA A 120 -0.72 -7.06 21.01
N ALA A 121 0.19 -6.11 20.72
CA ALA A 121 1.25 -5.75 21.66
C ALA A 121 0.71 -5.12 22.94
N LYS A 122 -0.45 -4.46 22.88
CA LYS A 122 -0.99 -3.76 24.04
C LYS A 122 -2.39 -4.25 24.44
N LYS A 123 -3.35 -4.27 23.51
CA LYS A 123 -4.75 -4.49 23.90
C LYS A 123 -5.59 -4.89 22.70
N ILE A 124 -6.52 -5.82 22.90
CA ILE A 124 -7.54 -6.19 21.92
C ILE A 124 -8.90 -5.72 22.47
N VAL A 125 -9.65 -4.98 21.64
CA VAL A 125 -10.99 -4.52 21.99
C VAL A 125 -11.99 -5.09 20.98
N LEU A 126 -12.97 -5.84 21.50
CA LEU A 126 -14.09 -6.35 20.73
C LEU A 126 -15.36 -5.68 21.24
N LYS A 127 -16.13 -5.06 20.38
CA LYS A 127 -17.36 -4.37 20.75
C LYS A 127 -18.51 -4.84 19.87
N ALA A 128 -19.56 -5.33 20.50
CA ALA A 128 -20.82 -5.69 19.85
C ALA A 128 -21.89 -5.80 20.93
N PRO A 129 -23.20 -5.63 20.60
CA PRO A 129 -24.28 -5.94 21.56
C PRO A 129 -24.21 -7.37 22.07
N VAL A 130 -23.76 -8.32 21.22
CA VAL A 130 -23.59 -9.72 21.58
C VAL A 130 -22.27 -10.23 21.03
N ILE A 131 -21.49 -10.93 21.86
CA ILE A 131 -20.27 -11.62 21.46
C ILE A 131 -20.43 -13.08 21.84
N ASN A 132 -20.44 -13.96 20.85
CA ASN A 132 -20.54 -15.41 21.09
C ASN A 132 -19.16 -16.04 20.93
N ILE A 133 -18.76 -16.78 21.96
CA ILE A 133 -17.54 -17.58 21.93
C ILE A 133 -17.97 -19.03 22.18
N ASN A 134 -17.70 -19.89 21.22
CA ASN A 134 -18.13 -21.26 21.24
C ASN A 134 -17.13 -22.18 21.99
#